data_9ac2c5673f6bbdec01f748a3e037387f
#
_entry.id   9ac2c5673f6bbdec01f748a3e037387f
#
_cell.length_a   1.000
_cell.length_b   1.000
_cell.length_c   1.000
_cell.angle_alpha   90.00
_cell.angle_beta   90.00
_cell.angle_gamma   90.00
#
_symmetry.space_group_name_H-M   'P 1'
#
loop_
_entity.id
_entity.type
_entity.pdbx_description
1 polymer ?
#
loop_
_entity_poly.entity_id
_entity_poly.type
_entity_poly.pdbx_seq_one_letter_code
_entity_poly.pdbx_strand_id
1 'polypeptide(L)'
;MGEGIVFADHTNTIVCVNAAAEQIRGIDAANFLGRDLLSIHPPPARTRIGALLESLRAGTLAYHTRPLEIKGRIFENSYYHIRDGEDRFVGTLMVSRDITEREHLKEENSELRDQLLSEVSFGGLIGRSAVMQPVFQMIRSTAHLDSTILITGESGTGKELVARELHAKSRRSGAPLIKVNCAALPESLIESELFGYEKGAFTGALRERKGKFEQAHRGTLFLDEIGELPLAAQAKLLRVLQERTVERVGGSREILVDVRIVAATNRDLRQDVADGKFREDLFYRLNVIPVELPPLRDRLEDILPLAGLFLKRFGREMGRPALRLSREAKEVLLAHRYPGNVRELKNAMERASALCSGDTLGVEDLPPELTGSAEVTGTQRPSRAEKGSMLAERMDDREAELIEQALAAAGDSRTEAARLLGISRKTLWKKMKRYR
;
A
#
# COMPACT_ATOMS: atom_id res chain seq x y z
N MET A 1 -36.70 -21.29 10.59
CA MET A 1 -36.15 -22.46 11.33
C MET A 1 -35.83 -22.01 12.73
N GLY A 2 -36.14 -22.81 13.75
CA GLY A 2 -35.85 -22.45 15.13
C GLY A 2 -34.43 -22.74 15.53
N GLU A 3 -33.93 -22.09 16.56
CA GLU A 3 -32.63 -22.39 17.14
C GLU A 3 -32.67 -23.72 17.88
N GLY A 4 -31.66 -24.55 17.68
CA GLY A 4 -31.46 -25.78 18.44
C GLY A 4 -30.94 -25.47 19.83
N ILE A 5 -31.68 -25.89 20.87
CA ILE A 5 -31.31 -25.63 22.26
C ILE A 5 -31.07 -26.94 22.97
N VAL A 6 -29.92 -27.03 23.65
CA VAL A 6 -29.58 -28.12 24.59
C VAL A 6 -29.15 -27.47 25.90
N PHE A 7 -29.77 -27.86 27.01
CA PHE A 7 -29.36 -27.43 28.32
C PHE A 7 -28.84 -28.61 29.15
N ALA A 8 -27.69 -28.43 29.73
CA ALA A 8 -27.07 -29.37 30.68
C ALA A 8 -26.94 -28.71 32.04
N ASP A 9 -27.19 -29.46 33.11
CA ASP A 9 -27.10 -29.02 34.49
C ASP A 9 -25.65 -28.78 34.95
N HIS A 10 -25.49 -28.44 36.23
CA HIS A 10 -24.21 -28.17 36.86
C HIS A 10 -23.23 -29.37 36.86
N THR A 11 -23.74 -30.59 36.59
CA THR A 11 -22.94 -31.82 36.42
C THR A 11 -22.61 -32.15 34.97
N ASN A 12 -22.96 -31.25 34.04
CA ASN A 12 -22.91 -31.45 32.58
C ASN A 12 -23.90 -32.51 32.06
N THR A 13 -24.91 -32.90 32.87
CA THR A 13 -25.91 -33.85 32.43
C THR A 13 -26.99 -33.13 31.62
N ILE A 14 -27.34 -33.63 30.45
CA ILE A 14 -28.36 -33.05 29.55
C ILE A 14 -29.74 -33.24 30.18
N VAL A 15 -30.40 -32.12 30.45
CA VAL A 15 -31.75 -32.13 31.05
C VAL A 15 -32.83 -31.63 30.08
N CYS A 16 -32.43 -30.92 28.99
CA CYS A 16 -33.38 -30.41 28.01
C CYS A 16 -32.78 -30.42 26.62
N VAL A 17 -33.53 -30.88 25.63
CA VAL A 17 -33.23 -30.80 24.19
C VAL A 17 -34.55 -30.41 23.50
N ASN A 18 -34.53 -29.34 22.68
CA ASN A 18 -35.70 -28.97 21.91
C ASN A 18 -35.74 -29.68 20.56
N ALA A 19 -36.91 -29.73 19.91
CA ALA A 19 -37.12 -30.38 18.62
C ALA A 19 -36.20 -29.83 17.50
N ALA A 20 -35.84 -28.55 17.53
CA ALA A 20 -34.92 -27.97 16.56
C ALA A 20 -33.52 -28.53 16.74
N ALA A 21 -33.01 -28.76 17.97
CA ALA A 21 -31.74 -29.38 18.23
C ALA A 21 -31.68 -30.81 17.73
N GLU A 22 -32.77 -31.57 17.86
CA GLU A 22 -32.89 -32.94 17.32
C GLU A 22 -32.73 -32.94 15.80
N GLN A 23 -33.47 -32.05 15.11
CA GLN A 23 -33.37 -31.93 13.63
C GLN A 23 -32.02 -31.48 13.15
N ILE A 24 -31.41 -30.45 13.75
CA ILE A 24 -30.10 -29.90 13.38
C ILE A 24 -29.00 -30.95 13.54
N ARG A 25 -29.01 -31.66 14.67
CA ARG A 25 -27.95 -32.61 15.01
C ARG A 25 -28.21 -34.03 14.52
N GLY A 26 -29.43 -34.32 14.10
CA GLY A 26 -29.85 -35.66 13.72
C GLY A 26 -29.82 -36.63 14.91
N ILE A 27 -30.18 -36.14 16.09
CA ILE A 27 -30.23 -36.92 17.35
C ILE A 27 -31.67 -37.07 17.80
N ASP A 28 -31.93 -38.11 18.56
CA ASP A 28 -33.21 -38.33 19.28
C ASP A 28 -32.95 -37.92 20.74
N ALA A 29 -33.73 -36.96 21.25
CA ALA A 29 -33.61 -36.44 22.62
C ALA A 29 -33.66 -37.56 23.66
N ALA A 30 -34.53 -38.58 23.47
CA ALA A 30 -34.65 -39.70 24.38
C ALA A 30 -33.32 -40.46 24.59
N ASN A 31 -32.45 -40.47 23.62
CA ASN A 31 -31.17 -41.17 23.70
C ASN A 31 -30.05 -40.34 24.38
N PHE A 32 -30.27 -39.05 24.59
CA PHE A 32 -29.26 -38.14 25.13
C PHE A 32 -29.65 -37.50 26.46
N LEU A 33 -30.91 -37.41 26.79
CA LEU A 33 -31.36 -36.97 28.10
C LEU A 33 -30.75 -37.86 29.20
N GLY A 34 -30.24 -37.24 30.25
CA GLY A 34 -29.55 -37.90 31.36
C GLY A 34 -28.09 -38.32 31.05
N ARG A 35 -27.54 -38.03 29.82
CA ARG A 35 -26.15 -38.28 29.50
C ARG A 35 -25.31 -36.99 29.59
N ASP A 36 -23.98 -37.17 29.65
CA ASP A 36 -23.03 -36.04 29.62
C ASP A 36 -23.14 -35.26 28.31
N LEU A 37 -23.07 -33.92 28.39
CA LEU A 37 -23.13 -32.98 27.24
C LEU A 37 -22.06 -33.29 26.17
N LEU A 38 -20.92 -33.83 26.58
CA LEU A 38 -19.88 -34.26 25.64
C LEU A 38 -20.32 -35.41 24.72
N SER A 39 -21.34 -36.18 25.13
CA SER A 39 -21.85 -37.31 24.33
C SER A 39 -22.46 -36.86 22.98
N ILE A 40 -22.99 -35.63 22.91
CA ILE A 40 -23.52 -35.04 21.66
C ILE A 40 -22.41 -34.72 20.66
N HIS A 41 -21.17 -34.65 21.11
CA HIS A 41 -20.03 -34.24 20.27
C HIS A 41 -19.28 -35.45 19.73
N PRO A 42 -18.74 -35.33 18.48
CA PRO A 42 -17.90 -36.39 17.94
C PRO A 42 -16.62 -36.58 18.77
N PRO A 43 -16.09 -37.80 18.89
CA PRO A 43 -14.95 -38.13 19.75
C PRO A 43 -13.75 -37.17 19.64
N PRO A 44 -13.32 -36.73 18.44
CA PRO A 44 -12.17 -35.83 18.30
C PRO A 44 -12.38 -34.43 18.92
N ALA A 45 -13.64 -34.00 19.07
CA ALA A 45 -13.99 -32.68 19.62
C ALA A 45 -14.18 -32.68 21.15
N ARG A 46 -14.38 -33.85 21.77
CA ARG A 46 -14.77 -33.96 23.19
C ARG A 46 -13.75 -33.36 24.14
N THR A 47 -12.45 -33.64 23.94
CA THR A 47 -11.39 -33.10 24.81
C THR A 47 -11.38 -31.56 24.79
N ARG A 48 -11.49 -30.98 23.60
CA ARG A 48 -11.47 -29.52 23.43
C ARG A 48 -12.73 -28.86 24.01
N ILE A 49 -13.89 -29.51 23.86
CA ILE A 49 -15.14 -29.01 24.40
C ILE A 49 -15.18 -29.21 25.91
N GLY A 50 -14.63 -30.30 26.44
CA GLY A 50 -14.48 -30.50 27.89
C GLY A 50 -13.70 -29.37 28.55
N ALA A 51 -12.54 -29.00 28.02
CA ALA A 51 -11.77 -27.86 28.50
C ALA A 51 -12.54 -26.52 28.43
N LEU A 52 -13.36 -26.34 27.36
CA LEU A 52 -14.22 -25.17 27.22
C LEU A 52 -15.30 -25.14 28.33
N LEU A 53 -15.98 -26.26 28.58
CA LEU A 53 -17.00 -26.36 29.61
C LEU A 53 -16.44 -26.10 31.00
N GLU A 54 -15.23 -26.57 31.29
CA GLU A 54 -14.50 -26.25 32.53
C GLU A 54 -14.24 -24.74 32.68
N SER A 55 -13.79 -24.08 31.60
CA SER A 55 -13.56 -22.63 31.59
C SER A 55 -14.86 -21.82 31.79
N LEU A 56 -15.96 -22.28 31.18
CA LEU A 56 -17.27 -21.69 31.39
C LEU A 56 -17.74 -21.88 32.84
N ARG A 57 -17.56 -23.07 33.41
CA ARG A 57 -17.92 -23.40 34.81
C ARG A 57 -17.11 -22.57 35.82
N ALA A 58 -15.83 -22.39 35.55
CA ALA A 58 -14.93 -21.57 36.37
C ALA A 58 -15.23 -20.07 36.25
N GLY A 59 -16.09 -19.64 35.32
CA GLY A 59 -16.41 -18.23 35.10
C GLY A 59 -15.30 -17.44 34.39
N THR A 60 -14.28 -18.11 33.87
CA THR A 60 -13.20 -17.47 33.11
C THR A 60 -13.65 -17.04 31.71
N LEU A 61 -14.74 -17.64 31.20
CA LEU A 61 -15.40 -17.30 29.97
C LEU A 61 -16.89 -17.09 30.22
N ALA A 62 -17.48 -16.03 29.63
CA ALA A 62 -18.92 -15.78 29.72
C ALA A 62 -19.69 -16.58 28.66
N TYR A 63 -19.14 -16.73 27.48
CA TYR A 63 -19.69 -17.51 26.38
C TYR A 63 -18.57 -17.90 25.39
N HIS A 64 -18.86 -18.88 24.56
CA HIS A 64 -17.98 -19.26 23.45
C HIS A 64 -18.81 -19.65 22.23
N THR A 65 -18.43 -19.16 21.06
CA THR A 65 -19.11 -19.43 19.80
C THR A 65 -18.16 -20.08 18.80
N ARG A 66 -18.63 -21.09 18.07
CA ARG A 66 -17.84 -21.75 17.02
C ARG A 66 -18.72 -22.20 15.87
N PRO A 67 -18.25 -22.06 14.62
CA PRO A 67 -18.92 -22.69 13.48
C PRO A 67 -18.70 -24.21 13.49
N LEU A 68 -19.70 -24.95 13.01
CA LEU A 68 -19.67 -26.39 12.83
C LEU A 68 -20.42 -26.76 11.56
N GLU A 69 -19.79 -27.52 10.68
CA GLU A 69 -20.43 -28.07 9.49
C GLU A 69 -21.02 -29.44 9.80
N ILE A 70 -22.28 -29.61 9.49
CA ILE A 70 -23.04 -30.88 9.64
C ILE A 70 -23.82 -31.13 8.37
N LYS A 71 -23.55 -32.24 7.67
CA LYS A 71 -24.28 -32.68 6.45
C LYS A 71 -24.41 -31.55 5.40
N GLY A 72 -23.32 -30.78 5.16
CA GLY A 72 -23.32 -29.69 4.19
C GLY A 72 -24.02 -28.41 4.63
N ARG A 73 -24.44 -28.31 5.89
CA ARG A 73 -24.97 -27.10 6.50
C ARG A 73 -24.02 -26.54 7.55
N ILE A 74 -23.95 -25.23 7.67
CA ILE A 74 -23.08 -24.54 8.62
C ILE A 74 -23.93 -24.07 9.80
N PHE A 75 -23.59 -24.55 10.99
CA PHE A 75 -24.27 -24.18 12.24
C PHE A 75 -23.27 -23.36 13.10
N GLU A 76 -23.77 -22.30 13.71
CA GLU A 76 -23.05 -21.57 14.75
C GLU A 76 -23.48 -22.12 16.12
N ASN A 77 -22.55 -22.75 16.84
CA ASN A 77 -22.78 -23.26 18.17
C ASN A 77 -22.25 -22.30 19.22
N SER A 78 -23.14 -21.75 20.04
CA SER A 78 -22.79 -20.87 21.15
C SER A 78 -23.02 -21.57 22.47
N TYR A 79 -22.07 -21.49 23.37
CA TYR A 79 -22.16 -22.08 24.73
C TYR A 79 -22.17 -20.95 25.74
N TYR A 80 -23.16 -20.92 26.58
CA TYR A 80 -23.36 -19.94 27.65
C TYR A 80 -23.38 -20.66 28.99
N HIS A 81 -22.68 -20.12 29.98
CA HIS A 81 -22.90 -20.56 31.33
C HIS A 81 -24.11 -19.83 31.95
N ILE A 82 -24.98 -20.57 32.64
CA ILE A 82 -26.17 -20.04 33.31
C ILE A 82 -25.90 -20.03 34.79
N ARG A 83 -26.19 -18.89 35.45
CA ARG A 83 -26.10 -18.71 36.89
C ARG A 83 -27.47 -18.30 37.46
N ASP A 84 -27.69 -18.62 38.70
CA ASP A 84 -28.93 -18.19 39.43
C ASP A 84 -28.77 -16.76 39.99
N GLY A 85 -29.79 -16.28 40.69
CA GLY A 85 -29.78 -14.94 41.30
C GLY A 85 -28.77 -14.77 42.44
N GLU A 86 -28.12 -15.84 42.91
CA GLU A 86 -27.08 -15.86 43.92
C GLU A 86 -25.69 -16.13 43.32
N ASP A 87 -25.57 -15.98 41.98
CA ASP A 87 -24.33 -16.18 41.19
C ASP A 87 -23.78 -17.62 41.20
N ARG A 88 -24.60 -18.61 41.53
CA ARG A 88 -24.20 -20.03 41.50
C ARG A 88 -24.37 -20.59 40.13
N PHE A 89 -23.41 -21.39 39.66
CA PHE A 89 -23.48 -22.05 38.34
C PHE A 89 -24.62 -23.09 38.32
N VAL A 90 -25.59 -22.88 37.47
CA VAL A 90 -26.76 -23.75 37.29
C VAL A 90 -26.52 -24.77 36.17
N GLY A 91 -25.83 -24.36 35.09
CA GLY A 91 -25.57 -25.24 33.97
C GLY A 91 -25.09 -24.53 32.72
N THR A 92 -24.95 -25.29 31.65
CA THR A 92 -24.54 -24.81 30.34
C THR A 92 -25.66 -24.85 29.33
N LEU A 93 -25.96 -23.72 28.71
CA LEU A 93 -26.89 -23.63 27.58
C LEU A 93 -26.11 -23.66 26.28
N MET A 94 -26.36 -24.62 25.42
CA MET A 94 -25.82 -24.66 24.06
C MET A 94 -26.94 -24.29 23.07
N VAL A 95 -26.65 -23.27 22.26
CA VAL A 95 -27.54 -22.81 21.19
C VAL A 95 -26.87 -23.10 19.83
N SER A 96 -27.61 -23.79 18.96
CA SER A 96 -27.16 -24.07 17.57
C SER A 96 -28.07 -23.30 16.62
N ARG A 97 -27.47 -22.38 15.85
CA ARG A 97 -28.15 -21.58 14.83
C ARG A 97 -27.68 -22.00 13.45
N ASP A 98 -28.61 -22.25 12.53
CA ASP A 98 -28.27 -22.46 11.12
C ASP A 98 -27.85 -21.12 10.49
N ILE A 99 -26.62 -21.04 10.05
CA ILE A 99 -26.04 -19.86 9.39
C ILE A 99 -25.66 -20.15 7.93
N THR A 100 -26.14 -21.27 7.37
CA THR A 100 -25.77 -21.73 6.02
C THR A 100 -26.06 -20.67 4.97
N GLU A 101 -27.28 -20.15 4.94
CA GLU A 101 -27.67 -19.09 3.99
C GLU A 101 -26.82 -17.81 4.17
N ARG A 102 -26.57 -17.42 5.42
CA ARG A 102 -25.74 -16.25 5.73
C ARG A 102 -24.29 -16.40 5.24
N GLU A 103 -23.70 -17.58 5.40
CA GLU A 103 -22.33 -17.84 4.93
C GLU A 103 -22.28 -17.95 3.40
N HIS A 104 -23.26 -18.62 2.76
CA HIS A 104 -23.37 -18.64 1.30
C HIS A 104 -23.55 -17.24 0.71
N LEU A 105 -24.43 -16.41 1.28
CA LEU A 105 -24.58 -15.01 0.83
C LEU A 105 -23.30 -14.18 1.03
N LYS A 106 -22.53 -14.46 2.07
CA LYS A 106 -21.21 -13.81 2.25
C LYS A 106 -20.22 -14.25 1.18
N GLU A 107 -20.16 -15.55 0.86
CA GLU A 107 -19.30 -16.09 -0.18
C GLU A 107 -19.70 -15.53 -1.55
N GLU A 108 -20.98 -15.60 -1.91
CA GLU A 108 -21.50 -15.04 -3.16
C GLU A 108 -21.24 -13.53 -3.26
N ASN A 109 -21.44 -12.77 -2.18
CA ASN A 109 -21.13 -11.33 -2.14
C ASN A 109 -19.63 -11.07 -2.29
N SER A 110 -18.76 -11.96 -1.75
CA SER A 110 -17.32 -11.88 -1.94
C SER A 110 -16.94 -12.20 -3.40
N GLU A 111 -17.52 -13.23 -3.98
CA GLU A 111 -17.29 -13.61 -5.38
C GLU A 111 -17.77 -12.54 -6.37
N LEU A 112 -18.98 -12.02 -6.16
CA LEU A 112 -19.50 -10.91 -6.96
C LEU A 112 -18.64 -9.66 -6.85
N ARG A 113 -18.11 -9.36 -5.65
CA ARG A 113 -17.16 -8.26 -5.48
C ARG A 113 -15.84 -8.51 -6.17
N ASP A 114 -15.34 -9.75 -6.14
CA ASP A 114 -14.09 -10.12 -6.83
C ASP A 114 -14.29 -10.11 -8.36
N GLN A 115 -15.47 -10.50 -8.87
CA GLN A 115 -15.86 -10.35 -10.27
C GLN A 115 -15.93 -8.87 -10.68
N LEU A 116 -16.60 -8.03 -9.90
CA LEU A 116 -16.65 -6.58 -10.14
C LEU A 116 -15.26 -5.94 -10.11
N LEU A 117 -14.37 -6.38 -9.21
CA LEU A 117 -12.98 -5.92 -9.18
C LEU A 117 -12.18 -6.41 -10.39
N SER A 118 -12.47 -7.60 -10.92
CA SER A 118 -11.83 -8.13 -12.13
C SER A 118 -12.28 -7.40 -13.39
N GLU A 119 -13.55 -7.02 -13.49
CA GLU A 119 -14.09 -6.20 -14.59
C GLU A 119 -13.50 -4.78 -14.60
N VAL A 120 -13.15 -4.27 -13.42
CA VAL A 120 -12.59 -2.93 -13.18
C VAL A 120 -11.06 -2.93 -13.21
N SER A 121 -10.46 -4.12 -13.15
CA SER A 121 -9.02 -4.33 -13.12
C SER A 121 -8.50 -4.67 -14.50
N PHE A 122 -7.62 -3.82 -15.01
CA PHE A 122 -6.87 -4.09 -16.24
C PHE A 122 -5.42 -4.42 -15.82
N GLY A 123 -5.15 -5.72 -15.60
CA GLY A 123 -3.81 -6.23 -15.28
C GLY A 123 -3.12 -5.61 -14.05
N GLY A 124 -3.89 -5.17 -13.06
CA GLY A 124 -3.38 -4.49 -11.87
C GLY A 124 -3.62 -2.97 -11.89
N LEU A 125 -4.01 -2.38 -13.03
CA LEU A 125 -4.57 -1.03 -13.08
C LEU A 125 -6.06 -1.11 -12.74
N ILE A 126 -6.48 -0.37 -11.74
CA ILE A 126 -7.90 -0.24 -11.36
C ILE A 126 -8.43 1.10 -11.83
N GLY A 127 -9.57 1.09 -12.53
CA GLY A 127 -10.27 2.30 -12.92
C GLY A 127 -11.66 1.99 -13.45
N ARG A 128 -12.67 2.62 -12.85
CA ARG A 128 -14.06 2.64 -13.31
C ARG A 128 -14.40 3.94 -14.02
N SER A 129 -13.67 4.98 -13.67
CA SER A 129 -13.95 6.34 -14.12
C SER A 129 -13.92 6.43 -15.65
N ALA A 130 -14.80 7.28 -16.18
CA ALA A 130 -14.87 7.53 -17.63
C ALA A 130 -13.53 8.02 -18.18
N VAL A 131 -12.76 8.78 -17.39
CA VAL A 131 -11.46 9.31 -17.79
C VAL A 131 -10.36 8.23 -17.90
N MET A 132 -10.51 7.06 -17.26
CA MET A 132 -9.58 5.93 -17.39
C MET A 132 -9.89 5.03 -18.61
N GLN A 133 -11.09 5.07 -19.17
CA GLN A 133 -11.45 4.21 -20.30
C GLN A 133 -10.61 4.47 -21.56
N PRO A 134 -10.33 5.73 -21.95
CA PRO A 134 -9.43 6.02 -23.07
C PRO A 134 -8.01 5.46 -22.84
N VAL A 135 -7.51 5.51 -21.59
CA VAL A 135 -6.19 4.94 -21.22
C VAL A 135 -6.18 3.43 -21.45
N PHE A 136 -7.20 2.71 -20.98
CA PHE A 136 -7.31 1.26 -21.19
C PHE A 136 -7.46 0.90 -22.67
N GLN A 137 -8.23 1.67 -23.40
CA GLN A 137 -8.38 1.48 -24.85
C GLN A 137 -7.04 1.71 -25.57
N MET A 138 -6.29 2.76 -25.20
CA MET A 138 -4.97 3.04 -25.76
C MET A 138 -4.00 1.89 -25.46
N ILE A 139 -3.96 1.37 -24.24
CA ILE A 139 -3.12 0.23 -23.89
C ILE A 139 -3.48 -1.00 -24.75
N ARG A 140 -4.78 -1.31 -24.89
CA ARG A 140 -5.24 -2.45 -25.69
C ARG A 140 -4.86 -2.34 -27.16
N SER A 141 -5.03 -1.16 -27.75
CA SER A 141 -4.77 -0.92 -29.18
C SER A 141 -3.27 -0.86 -29.50
N THR A 142 -2.42 -0.45 -28.54
CA THR A 142 -1.00 -0.21 -28.81
C THR A 142 -0.06 -1.26 -28.22
N ALA A 143 -0.54 -2.13 -27.33
CA ALA A 143 0.29 -3.13 -26.68
C ALA A 143 1.07 -4.02 -27.66
N HIS A 144 0.46 -4.39 -28.78
CA HIS A 144 1.06 -5.28 -29.81
C HIS A 144 1.97 -4.56 -30.81
N LEU A 145 2.04 -3.22 -30.77
CA LEU A 145 2.90 -2.42 -31.63
C LEU A 145 4.30 -2.30 -31.02
N ASP A 146 5.32 -2.24 -31.88
CA ASP A 146 6.71 -1.99 -31.44
C ASP A 146 7.05 -0.49 -31.35
N SER A 147 6.07 0.38 -31.59
CA SER A 147 6.22 1.83 -31.51
C SER A 147 6.58 2.29 -30.09
N THR A 148 7.31 3.38 -30.01
CA THR A 148 7.63 4.04 -28.73
C THR A 148 6.36 4.62 -28.12
N ILE A 149 6.20 4.42 -26.82
CA ILE A 149 5.07 4.95 -26.03
C ILE A 149 5.61 5.89 -24.97
N LEU A 150 5.06 7.09 -24.92
CA LEU A 150 5.35 8.09 -23.89
C LEU A 150 4.17 8.19 -22.93
N ILE A 151 4.40 7.82 -21.66
CA ILE A 151 3.41 7.86 -20.59
C ILE A 151 3.64 9.15 -19.80
N THR A 152 2.65 10.04 -19.79
CA THR A 152 2.69 11.29 -19.01
C THR A 152 1.68 11.22 -17.85
N GLY A 153 1.94 11.99 -16.79
CA GLY A 153 1.07 12.08 -15.63
C GLY A 153 1.85 12.35 -14.35
N GLU A 154 1.15 12.86 -13.35
CA GLU A 154 1.73 13.21 -12.06
C GLU A 154 2.43 12.02 -11.38
N SER A 155 3.30 12.32 -10.41
CA SER A 155 3.95 11.28 -9.62
C SER A 155 2.89 10.47 -8.85
N GLY A 156 3.05 9.13 -8.82
CA GLY A 156 2.14 8.25 -8.09
C GLY A 156 0.84 7.89 -8.80
N THR A 157 0.61 8.29 -10.06
CA THR A 157 -0.61 7.97 -10.84
C THR A 157 -0.67 6.52 -11.31
N GLY A 158 0.49 5.82 -11.38
CA GLY A 158 0.58 4.42 -11.81
C GLY A 158 1.26 4.20 -13.16
N LYS A 159 2.10 5.13 -13.64
CA LYS A 159 2.84 5.03 -14.93
C LYS A 159 3.59 3.70 -15.11
N GLU A 160 4.22 3.19 -14.04
CA GLU A 160 4.91 1.89 -14.08
C GLU A 160 3.96 0.71 -14.32
N LEU A 161 2.74 0.75 -13.76
CA LEU A 161 1.74 -0.29 -14.00
C LEU A 161 1.28 -0.31 -15.46
N VAL A 162 1.11 0.87 -16.08
CA VAL A 162 0.81 0.99 -17.51
C VAL A 162 1.92 0.36 -18.35
N ALA A 163 3.18 0.64 -18.03
CA ALA A 163 4.32 0.05 -18.76
C ALA A 163 4.36 -1.47 -18.62
N ARG A 164 4.05 -2.01 -17.44
CA ARG A 164 3.94 -3.46 -17.21
C ARG A 164 2.84 -4.08 -18.06
N GLU A 165 1.66 -3.44 -18.13
CA GLU A 165 0.54 -3.93 -18.91
C GLU A 165 0.81 -3.88 -20.41
N LEU A 166 1.41 -2.80 -20.89
CA LEU A 166 1.86 -2.70 -22.28
C LEU A 166 2.81 -3.83 -22.66
N HIS A 167 3.74 -4.18 -21.77
CA HIS A 167 4.65 -5.30 -21.99
C HIS A 167 3.94 -6.65 -21.92
N ALA A 168 3.13 -6.89 -20.87
CA ALA A 168 2.44 -8.16 -20.65
C ALA A 168 1.49 -8.53 -21.79
N LYS A 169 0.88 -7.52 -22.45
CA LYS A 169 -0.03 -7.69 -23.59
C LYS A 169 0.68 -7.57 -24.95
N SER A 170 1.99 -7.41 -24.98
CA SER A 170 2.77 -7.28 -26.20
C SER A 170 3.17 -8.65 -26.78
N ARG A 171 3.66 -8.61 -28.02
CA ARG A 171 4.32 -9.78 -28.64
C ARG A 171 5.62 -10.18 -27.94
N ARG A 172 6.15 -9.30 -27.06
CA ARG A 172 7.39 -9.48 -26.29
C ARG A 172 7.13 -9.87 -24.83
N SER A 173 5.92 -10.31 -24.49
CA SER A 173 5.53 -10.64 -23.10
C SER A 173 6.37 -11.74 -22.45
N GLY A 174 6.92 -12.67 -23.24
CA GLY A 174 7.85 -13.70 -22.78
C GLY A 174 9.33 -13.27 -22.71
N ALA A 175 9.64 -12.04 -23.12
CA ALA A 175 11.00 -11.49 -23.15
C ALA A 175 11.23 -10.55 -21.93
N PRO A 176 12.47 -10.11 -21.65
CA PRO A 176 12.74 -9.28 -20.48
C PRO A 176 12.06 -7.91 -20.56
N LEU A 177 11.48 -7.48 -19.42
CA LEU A 177 11.11 -6.10 -19.14
C LEU A 177 12.16 -5.48 -18.22
N ILE A 178 13.05 -4.69 -18.79
CA ILE A 178 14.09 -3.98 -18.03
C ILE A 178 13.56 -2.59 -17.65
N LYS A 179 13.70 -2.21 -16.38
CA LYS A 179 13.24 -0.93 -15.86
C LYS A 179 14.42 -0.10 -15.39
N VAL A 180 14.40 1.17 -15.74
CA VAL A 180 15.38 2.15 -15.30
C VAL A 180 14.65 3.40 -14.83
N ASN A 181 14.91 3.82 -13.61
CA ASN A 181 14.47 5.12 -13.12
C ASN A 181 15.62 6.10 -13.30
N CYS A 182 15.45 7.07 -14.21
CA CYS A 182 16.49 8.02 -14.56
C CYS A 182 16.77 9.02 -13.43
N ALA A 183 15.78 9.33 -12.59
CA ALA A 183 15.96 10.21 -11.44
C ALA A 183 16.73 9.57 -10.27
N ALA A 184 16.75 8.22 -10.20
CA ALA A 184 17.41 7.50 -9.09
C ALA A 184 18.91 7.33 -9.28
N LEU A 185 19.42 7.57 -10.50
CA LEU A 185 20.83 7.39 -10.84
C LEU A 185 21.56 8.74 -10.82
N PRO A 186 22.77 8.82 -10.23
CA PRO A 186 23.63 9.98 -10.40
C PRO A 186 23.92 10.26 -11.88
N GLU A 187 23.97 11.53 -12.27
CA GLU A 187 24.23 11.95 -13.65
C GLU A 187 25.48 11.28 -14.25
N SER A 188 26.56 11.16 -13.47
CA SER A 188 27.83 10.53 -13.88
C SER A 188 27.71 9.01 -14.14
N LEU A 189 26.67 8.34 -13.62
CA LEU A 189 26.50 6.90 -13.76
C LEU A 189 25.42 6.51 -14.77
N ILE A 190 24.51 7.43 -15.12
CA ILE A 190 23.36 7.12 -15.94
C ILE A 190 23.74 6.62 -17.34
N GLU A 191 24.78 7.23 -17.95
CA GLU A 191 25.28 6.76 -19.24
C GLU A 191 25.85 5.36 -19.18
N SER A 192 26.68 5.07 -18.17
CA SER A 192 27.29 3.76 -17.98
C SER A 192 26.28 2.66 -17.67
N GLU A 193 25.22 2.98 -16.94
CA GLU A 193 24.12 2.03 -16.68
C GLU A 193 23.29 1.78 -17.93
N LEU A 194 22.90 2.82 -18.68
CA LEU A 194 22.07 2.67 -19.88
C LEU A 194 22.80 1.98 -21.03
N PHE A 195 23.99 2.45 -21.35
CA PHE A 195 24.73 2.05 -22.56
C PHE A 195 25.81 1.01 -22.30
N GLY A 196 26.22 0.80 -21.02
CA GLY A 196 27.34 -0.05 -20.64
C GLY A 196 28.70 0.66 -20.79
N TYR A 197 29.76 -0.03 -20.42
CA TYR A 197 31.12 0.52 -20.51
C TYR A 197 32.16 -0.56 -20.82
N GLU A 198 33.23 -0.15 -21.49
CA GLU A 198 34.39 -0.98 -21.73
C GLU A 198 35.37 -0.90 -20.56
N LYS A 199 36.26 -1.90 -20.45
CA LYS A 199 37.33 -1.89 -19.46
C LYS A 199 38.22 -0.64 -19.67
N GLY A 200 38.43 0.13 -18.60
CA GLY A 200 39.26 1.37 -18.63
C GLY A 200 38.49 2.64 -19.05
N ALA A 201 37.18 2.58 -19.25
CA ALA A 201 36.36 3.73 -19.64
C ALA A 201 36.40 4.90 -18.63
N PHE A 202 36.60 4.60 -17.36
CA PHE A 202 36.77 5.59 -16.27
C PHE A 202 37.54 4.95 -15.09
N THR A 203 37.92 5.77 -14.11
CA THR A 203 38.61 5.30 -12.90
C THR A 203 37.73 4.35 -12.14
N GLY A 204 38.14 3.06 -12.05
CA GLY A 204 37.37 1.98 -11.45
C GLY A 204 36.67 1.01 -12.42
N ALA A 205 36.73 1.25 -13.73
CA ALA A 205 36.24 0.35 -14.76
C ALA A 205 37.18 -0.85 -14.98
N LEU A 206 37.27 -1.74 -14.02
CA LEU A 206 38.19 -2.90 -14.04
C LEU A 206 37.77 -3.98 -15.04
N ARG A 207 36.49 -4.06 -15.38
CA ARG A 207 35.87 -5.02 -16.31
C ARG A 207 34.89 -4.28 -17.22
N GLU A 208 34.58 -4.86 -18.38
CA GLU A 208 33.47 -4.44 -19.19
C GLU A 208 32.12 -4.76 -18.51
N ARG A 209 31.09 -3.97 -18.78
CA ARG A 209 29.73 -4.21 -18.29
C ARG A 209 28.69 -3.88 -19.34
N LYS A 210 27.76 -4.82 -19.57
CA LYS A 210 26.61 -4.62 -20.47
C LYS A 210 25.66 -3.58 -19.91
N GLY A 211 25.21 -2.68 -20.77
CA GLY A 211 24.20 -1.67 -20.46
C GLY A 211 22.77 -2.23 -20.42
N LYS A 212 21.83 -1.42 -19.95
CA LYS A 212 20.41 -1.79 -19.89
C LYS A 212 19.80 -2.05 -21.27
N PHE A 213 20.27 -1.34 -22.31
CA PHE A 213 19.84 -1.61 -23.69
C PHE A 213 20.24 -3.01 -24.17
N GLU A 214 21.47 -3.45 -23.88
CA GLU A 214 21.92 -4.81 -24.20
C GLU A 214 21.12 -5.85 -23.41
N GLN A 215 20.83 -5.58 -22.10
CA GLN A 215 20.04 -6.47 -21.25
C GLN A 215 18.57 -6.60 -21.72
N ALA A 216 18.03 -5.52 -22.31
CA ALA A 216 16.66 -5.48 -22.84
C ALA A 216 16.53 -6.02 -24.27
N HIS A 217 17.59 -6.56 -24.86
CA HIS A 217 17.59 -7.05 -26.25
C HIS A 217 16.44 -8.07 -26.47
N ARG A 218 15.67 -7.87 -27.55
CA ARG A 218 14.43 -8.58 -27.90
C ARG A 218 13.26 -8.40 -26.91
N GLY A 219 13.45 -7.57 -25.87
CA GLY A 219 12.46 -7.27 -24.85
C GLY A 219 11.94 -5.83 -24.90
N THR A 220 11.63 -5.31 -23.73
CA THR A 220 11.13 -3.94 -23.52
C THR A 220 12.02 -3.23 -22.49
N LEU A 221 12.41 -2.00 -22.79
CA LEU A 221 13.07 -1.10 -21.86
C LEU A 221 12.06 -0.04 -21.41
N PHE A 222 11.80 0.02 -20.12
CA PHE A 222 11.00 1.05 -19.49
C PHE A 222 11.91 2.10 -18.85
N LEU A 223 11.82 3.35 -19.35
CA LEU A 223 12.57 4.50 -18.88
C LEU A 223 11.61 5.38 -18.07
N ASP A 224 11.70 5.30 -16.74
CA ASP A 224 10.91 6.14 -15.83
C ASP A 224 11.63 7.45 -15.57
N GLU A 225 10.85 8.54 -15.45
CA GLU A 225 11.32 9.93 -15.28
C GLU A 225 12.34 10.32 -16.36
N ILE A 226 11.98 10.10 -17.64
CA ILE A 226 12.85 10.36 -18.81
C ILE A 226 13.31 11.83 -18.90
N GLY A 227 12.52 12.78 -18.36
CA GLY A 227 12.85 14.19 -18.32
C GLY A 227 14.05 14.53 -17.43
N GLU A 228 14.52 13.58 -16.60
CA GLU A 228 15.71 13.75 -15.77
C GLU A 228 17.02 13.31 -16.44
N LEU A 229 16.96 12.88 -17.72
CA LEU A 229 18.16 12.52 -18.45
C LEU A 229 19.04 13.74 -18.78
N PRO A 230 20.36 13.70 -18.51
CA PRO A 230 21.31 14.71 -18.98
C PRO A 230 21.32 14.81 -20.51
N LEU A 231 21.59 15.99 -21.05
CA LEU A 231 21.63 16.24 -22.50
C LEU A 231 22.57 15.29 -23.28
N ALA A 232 23.70 14.93 -22.68
CA ALA A 232 24.63 13.96 -23.25
C ALA A 232 24.00 12.57 -23.42
N ALA A 233 23.29 12.09 -22.39
CA ALA A 233 22.58 10.82 -22.43
C ALA A 233 21.39 10.87 -23.41
N GLN A 234 20.70 12.03 -23.51
CA GLN A 234 19.62 12.23 -24.49
C GLN A 234 20.13 12.08 -25.93
N ALA A 235 21.30 12.61 -26.27
CA ALA A 235 21.89 12.48 -27.60
C ALA A 235 22.19 11.01 -27.95
N LYS A 236 22.76 10.25 -27.01
CA LYS A 236 23.00 8.81 -27.18
C LYS A 236 21.70 8.01 -27.30
N LEU A 237 20.70 8.33 -26.48
CA LEU A 237 19.38 7.70 -26.57
C LEU A 237 18.75 7.92 -27.94
N LEU A 238 18.80 9.13 -28.48
CA LEU A 238 18.30 9.44 -29.81
C LEU A 238 18.95 8.55 -30.88
N ARG A 239 20.29 8.39 -30.81
CA ARG A 239 21.03 7.52 -31.76
C ARG A 239 20.53 6.07 -31.65
N VAL A 240 20.34 5.55 -30.44
CA VAL A 240 19.78 4.18 -30.27
C VAL A 240 18.38 4.04 -30.84
N LEU A 241 17.52 5.06 -30.68
CA LEU A 241 16.15 5.04 -31.24
C LEU A 241 16.12 5.13 -32.78
N GLN A 242 17.14 5.70 -33.40
CA GLN A 242 17.23 5.86 -34.85
C GLN A 242 17.94 4.68 -35.53
N GLU A 243 19.12 4.29 -35.00
CA GLU A 243 20.03 3.34 -35.62
C GLU A 243 19.89 1.92 -35.07
N ARG A 244 19.21 1.75 -33.92
CA ARG A 244 19.10 0.48 -33.18
C ARG A 244 20.45 -0.13 -32.82
N THR A 245 21.46 0.73 -32.62
CA THR A 245 22.79 0.34 -32.15
C THR A 245 23.14 1.08 -30.88
N VAL A 246 23.96 0.44 -30.04
CA VAL A 246 24.50 0.99 -28.79
C VAL A 246 26.02 0.97 -28.86
N GLU A 247 26.65 2.06 -28.49
CA GLU A 247 28.08 2.14 -28.21
C GLU A 247 28.29 2.23 -26.69
N ARG A 248 29.17 1.37 -26.17
CA ARG A 248 29.55 1.42 -24.75
C ARG A 248 30.41 2.65 -24.46
N VAL A 249 30.32 3.15 -23.24
CA VAL A 249 31.17 4.25 -22.78
C VAL A 249 32.66 3.81 -22.86
N GLY A 250 33.49 4.63 -23.51
CA GLY A 250 34.90 4.31 -23.72
C GLY A 250 35.20 3.32 -24.86
N GLY A 251 34.17 2.85 -25.57
CA GLY A 251 34.27 1.99 -26.73
C GLY A 251 33.83 2.69 -28.02
N SER A 252 34.14 2.08 -29.17
CA SER A 252 33.69 2.52 -30.49
C SER A 252 32.95 1.42 -31.26
N ARG A 253 32.70 0.29 -30.61
CA ARG A 253 31.99 -0.84 -31.23
C ARG A 253 30.51 -0.63 -31.19
N GLU A 254 29.85 -0.67 -32.33
CA GLU A 254 28.41 -0.67 -32.45
C GLU A 254 27.85 -2.06 -32.15
N ILE A 255 26.87 -2.12 -31.24
CA ILE A 255 26.19 -3.33 -30.80
C ILE A 255 24.74 -3.20 -31.21
N LEU A 256 24.25 -4.07 -32.11
CA LEU A 256 22.87 -4.07 -32.56
C LEU A 256 21.93 -4.48 -31.40
N VAL A 257 20.91 -3.68 -31.15
CA VAL A 257 19.88 -3.93 -30.13
C VAL A 257 18.49 -3.81 -30.75
N ASP A 258 17.65 -4.82 -30.49
CA ASP A 258 16.23 -4.79 -30.83
C ASP A 258 15.44 -4.64 -29.53
N VAL A 259 15.03 -3.42 -29.22
CA VAL A 259 14.38 -3.08 -27.95
C VAL A 259 13.16 -2.23 -28.20
N ARG A 260 12.02 -2.63 -27.61
CA ARG A 260 10.84 -1.77 -27.55
C ARG A 260 10.99 -0.77 -26.41
N ILE A 261 10.76 0.52 -26.67
CA ILE A 261 10.90 1.58 -25.67
C ILE A 261 9.53 2.01 -25.16
N VAL A 262 9.40 2.07 -23.83
CA VAL A 262 8.30 2.73 -23.12
C VAL A 262 8.93 3.75 -22.19
N ALA A 263 8.63 5.03 -22.37
CA ALA A 263 9.14 6.11 -21.54
C ALA A 263 8.03 6.70 -20.67
N ALA A 264 8.38 7.17 -19.49
CA ALA A 264 7.45 7.84 -18.59
C ALA A 264 8.05 9.10 -17.98
N THR A 265 7.21 10.10 -17.72
CA THR A 265 7.61 11.34 -17.06
C THR A 265 6.42 12.02 -16.34
N ASN A 266 6.72 12.79 -15.31
CA ASN A 266 5.79 13.73 -14.67
C ASN A 266 6.03 15.18 -15.09
N ARG A 267 7.07 15.44 -15.90
CA ARG A 267 7.45 16.79 -16.38
C ARG A 267 6.74 17.11 -17.69
N ASP A 268 6.53 18.39 -17.93
CA ASP A 268 6.12 18.90 -19.25
C ASP A 268 7.37 18.97 -20.15
N LEU A 269 7.57 17.92 -20.98
CA LEU A 269 8.70 17.85 -21.89
C LEU A 269 8.66 18.95 -22.96
N ARG A 270 7.49 19.49 -23.32
CA ARG A 270 7.41 20.62 -24.27
C ARG A 270 8.01 21.88 -23.66
N GLN A 271 7.71 22.14 -22.40
CA GLN A 271 8.32 23.25 -21.66
C GLN A 271 9.83 23.01 -21.48
N ASP A 272 10.24 21.77 -21.16
CA ASP A 272 11.68 21.43 -21.04
C ASP A 272 12.43 21.60 -22.36
N VAL A 273 11.78 21.36 -23.53
CA VAL A 273 12.35 21.67 -24.83
C VAL A 273 12.53 23.18 -25.01
N ALA A 274 11.50 23.98 -24.70
CA ALA A 274 11.58 25.42 -24.79
C ALA A 274 12.67 26.01 -23.87
N ASP A 275 12.87 25.39 -22.69
CA ASP A 275 13.91 25.77 -21.71
C ASP A 275 15.32 25.25 -22.09
N GLY A 276 15.47 24.48 -23.17
CA GLY A 276 16.75 23.86 -23.57
C GLY A 276 17.21 22.71 -22.65
N LYS A 277 16.36 22.19 -21.78
CA LYS A 277 16.64 21.07 -20.86
C LYS A 277 16.42 19.71 -21.51
N PHE A 278 15.59 19.67 -22.55
CA PHE A 278 15.31 18.46 -23.32
C PHE A 278 15.46 18.73 -24.82
N ARG A 279 16.01 17.76 -25.54
CA ARG A 279 16.22 17.92 -26.98
C ARG A 279 14.90 17.74 -27.73
N GLU A 280 14.64 18.62 -28.68
CA GLU A 280 13.43 18.61 -29.52
C GLU A 280 13.35 17.35 -30.40
N ASP A 281 14.48 16.95 -31.00
CA ASP A 281 14.57 15.76 -31.85
C ASP A 281 14.23 14.47 -31.09
N LEU A 282 14.71 14.35 -29.85
CA LEU A 282 14.40 13.23 -28.97
C LEU A 282 12.91 13.24 -28.55
N PHE A 283 12.36 14.41 -28.24
CA PHE A 283 10.96 14.55 -27.87
C PHE A 283 10.04 13.97 -28.94
N TYR A 284 10.21 14.36 -30.22
CA TYR A 284 9.40 13.83 -31.31
C TYR A 284 9.60 12.33 -31.55
N ARG A 285 10.78 11.79 -31.26
CA ARG A 285 11.06 10.37 -31.41
C ARG A 285 10.47 9.52 -30.28
N LEU A 286 10.31 10.09 -29.07
CA LEU A 286 9.67 9.45 -27.93
C LEU A 286 8.15 9.60 -27.98
N ASN A 287 7.64 10.75 -28.38
CA ASN A 287 6.21 11.08 -28.38
C ASN A 287 5.47 10.57 -29.63
N VAL A 288 5.67 9.28 -29.97
CA VAL A 288 4.97 8.63 -31.09
C VAL A 288 3.54 8.26 -30.70
N ILE A 289 3.39 7.64 -29.52
CA ILE A 289 2.07 7.29 -28.97
C ILE A 289 2.02 7.85 -27.54
N PRO A 290 1.34 8.98 -27.33
CA PRO A 290 1.15 9.53 -26.01
C PRO A 290 0.07 8.77 -25.22
N VAL A 291 0.33 8.49 -23.96
CA VAL A 291 -0.63 7.95 -22.99
C VAL A 291 -0.61 8.83 -21.76
N GLU A 292 -1.68 9.59 -21.55
CA GLU A 292 -1.80 10.49 -20.40
C GLU A 292 -2.61 9.84 -19.28
N LEU A 293 -2.03 9.77 -18.07
CA LEU A 293 -2.71 9.27 -16.88
C LEU A 293 -3.30 10.42 -16.08
N PRO A 294 -4.63 10.44 -15.89
CA PRO A 294 -5.27 11.45 -15.07
C PRO A 294 -4.84 11.33 -13.60
N PRO A 295 -4.71 12.45 -12.88
CA PRO A 295 -4.48 12.43 -11.43
C PRO A 295 -5.69 11.87 -10.69
N LEU A 296 -5.48 11.37 -9.46
CA LEU A 296 -6.52 10.67 -8.71
C LEU A 296 -7.73 11.57 -8.38
N ARG A 297 -7.51 12.87 -8.21
CA ARG A 297 -8.58 13.87 -7.99
C ARG A 297 -9.58 14.00 -9.15
N ASP A 298 -9.19 13.64 -10.38
CA ASP A 298 -10.04 13.69 -11.57
C ASP A 298 -10.75 12.34 -11.84
N ARG A 299 -10.51 11.33 -10.99
CA ARG A 299 -11.11 9.99 -11.05
C ARG A 299 -11.63 9.52 -9.68
N LEU A 300 -12.52 10.31 -9.09
CA LEU A 300 -13.06 10.09 -7.75
C LEU A 300 -13.72 8.70 -7.59
N GLU A 301 -14.33 8.19 -8.67
CA GLU A 301 -14.97 6.87 -8.70
C GLU A 301 -13.99 5.72 -8.45
N ASP A 302 -12.69 5.95 -8.66
CA ASP A 302 -11.64 4.95 -8.50
C ASP A 302 -11.05 4.92 -7.07
N ILE A 303 -11.29 5.96 -6.26
CA ILE A 303 -10.69 6.08 -4.92
C ILE A 303 -11.11 4.93 -4.01
N LEU A 304 -12.42 4.68 -3.86
CA LEU A 304 -12.92 3.63 -2.98
C LEU A 304 -12.57 2.21 -3.45
N PRO A 305 -12.65 1.86 -4.75
CA PRO A 305 -12.13 0.61 -5.28
C PRO A 305 -10.65 0.39 -4.98
N LEU A 306 -9.81 1.42 -5.19
CA LEU A 306 -8.38 1.37 -4.87
C LEU A 306 -8.13 1.20 -3.38
N ALA A 307 -8.82 1.97 -2.53
CA ALA A 307 -8.73 1.85 -1.08
C ALA A 307 -9.13 0.45 -0.61
N GLY A 308 -10.23 -0.10 -1.15
CA GLY A 308 -10.68 -1.46 -0.84
C GLY A 308 -9.68 -2.55 -1.24
N LEU A 309 -9.03 -2.39 -2.41
CA LEU A 309 -7.96 -3.30 -2.83
C LEU A 309 -6.77 -3.27 -1.86
N PHE A 310 -6.32 -2.07 -1.49
CA PHE A 310 -5.19 -1.92 -0.57
C PHE A 310 -5.52 -2.47 0.81
N LEU A 311 -6.72 -2.20 1.34
CA LEU A 311 -7.17 -2.79 2.59
C LEU A 311 -7.22 -4.32 2.55
N LYS A 312 -7.77 -4.91 1.49
CA LYS A 312 -7.82 -6.37 1.31
C LYS A 312 -6.40 -6.95 1.29
N ARG A 313 -5.46 -6.28 0.62
CA ARG A 313 -4.06 -6.70 0.56
C ARG A 313 -3.38 -6.60 1.92
N PHE A 314 -3.37 -5.42 2.54
CA PHE A 314 -2.69 -5.20 3.83
C PHE A 314 -3.35 -5.97 4.96
N GLY A 315 -4.69 -6.08 4.95
CA GLY A 315 -5.41 -6.91 5.91
C GLY A 315 -4.99 -8.38 5.84
N ARG A 316 -4.79 -8.93 4.64
CA ARG A 316 -4.25 -10.30 4.47
C ARG A 316 -2.81 -10.43 4.96
N GLU A 317 -1.93 -9.49 4.60
CA GLU A 317 -0.53 -9.46 5.03
C GLU A 317 -0.39 -9.38 6.57
N MET A 318 -1.36 -8.74 7.24
CA MET A 318 -1.41 -8.59 8.71
C MET A 318 -2.27 -9.64 9.43
N GLY A 319 -2.78 -10.65 8.72
CA GLY A 319 -3.66 -11.68 9.30
C GLY A 319 -5.07 -11.20 9.68
N ARG A 320 -5.52 -10.05 9.12
CA ARG A 320 -6.80 -9.39 9.38
C ARG A 320 -7.63 -9.19 8.10
N PRO A 321 -8.09 -10.27 7.46
CA PRO A 321 -8.75 -10.20 6.14
C PRO A 321 -10.13 -9.51 6.16
N ALA A 322 -10.70 -9.27 7.36
CA ALA A 322 -12.03 -8.68 7.54
C ALA A 322 -12.05 -7.15 7.63
N LEU A 323 -10.89 -6.47 7.51
CA LEU A 323 -10.81 -5.00 7.59
C LEU A 323 -11.74 -4.31 6.60
N ARG A 324 -12.52 -3.33 7.10
CA ARG A 324 -13.49 -2.54 6.32
C ARG A 324 -13.35 -1.06 6.65
N LEU A 325 -13.71 -0.20 5.68
CA LEU A 325 -13.83 1.25 5.93
C LEU A 325 -15.19 1.58 6.55
N SER A 326 -15.18 2.41 7.57
CA SER A 326 -16.40 3.05 8.07
C SER A 326 -17.00 3.97 7.02
N ARG A 327 -18.25 4.43 7.22
CA ARG A 327 -18.88 5.39 6.31
C ARG A 327 -18.15 6.73 6.33
N GLU A 328 -17.83 7.21 7.51
CA GLU A 328 -17.14 8.47 7.75
C GLU A 328 -15.74 8.47 7.14
N ALA A 329 -14.99 7.38 7.27
CA ALA A 329 -13.68 7.22 6.64
C ALA A 329 -13.77 7.27 5.11
N LYS A 330 -14.82 6.70 4.50
CA LYS A 330 -15.04 6.80 3.04
C LYS A 330 -15.30 8.23 2.60
N GLU A 331 -16.08 9.00 3.36
CA GLU A 331 -16.37 10.41 3.06
C GLU A 331 -15.09 11.26 3.10
N VAL A 332 -14.23 11.05 4.11
CA VAL A 332 -12.92 11.69 4.21
C VAL A 332 -12.03 11.35 3.02
N LEU A 333 -11.95 10.06 2.63
CA LEU A 333 -11.17 9.62 1.49
C LEU A 333 -11.62 10.26 0.17
N LEU A 334 -12.93 10.45 -0.02
CA LEU A 334 -13.49 11.07 -1.23
C LEU A 334 -13.26 12.60 -1.28
N ALA A 335 -13.14 13.25 -0.12
CA ALA A 335 -12.96 14.71 -0.03
C ALA A 335 -11.51 15.15 -0.26
N HIS A 336 -10.54 14.24 -0.14
CA HIS A 336 -9.11 14.58 -0.23
C HIS A 336 -8.64 14.72 -1.69
N ARG A 337 -7.68 15.64 -1.95
CA ARG A 337 -7.17 15.93 -3.32
C ARG A 337 -6.04 15.05 -3.82
N TYR A 338 -5.41 14.27 -2.96
CA TYR A 338 -4.32 13.35 -3.29
C TYR A 338 -3.18 13.95 -4.11
N PRO A 339 -2.39 14.91 -3.60
CA PRO A 339 -1.23 15.43 -4.31
C PRO A 339 -0.19 14.34 -4.65
N GLY A 340 -0.11 13.27 -3.86
CA GLY A 340 0.70 12.08 -4.12
C GLY A 340 -0.04 10.95 -4.85
N ASN A 341 -1.26 11.22 -5.35
CA ASN A 341 -2.08 10.31 -6.15
C ASN A 341 -2.27 8.93 -5.48
N VAL A 342 -2.23 7.84 -6.27
CA VAL A 342 -2.43 6.46 -5.80
C VAL A 342 -1.34 6.02 -4.81
N ARG A 343 -0.13 6.60 -4.91
CA ARG A 343 0.95 6.32 -3.94
C ARG A 343 0.60 6.83 -2.55
N GLU A 344 0.02 8.01 -2.46
CA GLU A 344 -0.45 8.59 -1.19
C GLU A 344 -1.60 7.77 -0.61
N LEU A 345 -2.61 7.45 -1.42
CA LEU A 345 -3.73 6.60 -0.99
C LEU A 345 -3.25 5.24 -0.48
N LYS A 346 -2.32 4.59 -1.21
CA LYS A 346 -1.73 3.31 -0.79
C LYS A 346 -1.05 3.42 0.58
N ASN A 347 -0.19 4.42 0.77
CA ASN A 347 0.53 4.64 2.03
C ASN A 347 -0.44 4.94 3.19
N ALA A 348 -1.51 5.70 2.91
CA ALA A 348 -2.56 5.98 3.88
C ALA A 348 -3.28 4.70 4.32
N MET A 349 -3.66 3.82 3.39
CA MET A 349 -4.30 2.55 3.69
C MET A 349 -3.37 1.58 4.42
N GLU A 350 -2.09 1.55 4.07
CA GLU A 350 -1.08 0.74 4.75
C GLU A 350 -0.94 1.15 6.22
N ARG A 351 -0.76 2.45 6.47
CA ARG A 351 -0.66 3.01 7.83
C ARG A 351 -1.93 2.77 8.64
N ALA A 352 -3.09 3.08 8.06
CA ALA A 352 -4.37 2.90 8.72
C ALA A 352 -4.65 1.43 9.06
N SER A 353 -4.31 0.49 8.18
CA SER A 353 -4.42 -0.95 8.44
C SER A 353 -3.55 -1.41 9.60
N ALA A 354 -2.35 -0.81 9.76
CA ALA A 354 -1.42 -1.14 10.83
C ALA A 354 -1.86 -0.59 12.21
N LEU A 355 -2.48 0.59 12.23
CA LEU A 355 -2.88 1.29 13.47
C LEU A 355 -4.27 0.91 13.97
N CYS A 356 -5.19 0.51 13.08
CA CYS A 356 -6.55 0.14 13.43
C CYS A 356 -6.57 -1.06 14.39
N SER A 357 -7.24 -0.90 15.54
CA SER A 357 -7.35 -1.96 16.56
C SER A 357 -8.50 -2.93 16.32
N GLY A 358 -9.59 -2.50 15.64
CA GLY A 358 -10.78 -3.30 15.31
C GLY A 358 -10.80 -3.80 13.86
N ASP A 359 -11.91 -4.38 13.43
CA ASP A 359 -12.13 -4.80 12.03
C ASP A 359 -12.69 -3.69 11.14
N THR A 360 -13.02 -2.53 11.73
CA THR A 360 -13.55 -1.36 11.01
C THR A 360 -12.62 -0.18 11.22
N LEU A 361 -12.09 0.32 10.11
CA LEU A 361 -11.19 1.45 10.07
C LEU A 361 -12.02 2.75 10.11
N GLY A 362 -11.85 3.52 11.17
CA GLY A 362 -12.49 4.80 11.41
C GLY A 362 -11.70 5.99 10.85
N VAL A 363 -12.21 7.20 11.11
CA VAL A 363 -11.51 8.45 10.72
C VAL A 363 -10.24 8.64 11.56
N GLU A 364 -10.28 8.20 12.82
CA GLU A 364 -9.17 8.25 13.77
C GLU A 364 -7.96 7.41 13.36
N ASP A 365 -8.17 6.37 12.55
CA ASP A 365 -7.09 5.51 12.04
C ASP A 365 -6.44 6.11 10.79
N LEU A 366 -7.12 7.06 10.11
CA LEU A 366 -6.58 7.70 8.91
C LEU A 366 -5.45 8.68 9.25
N PRO A 367 -4.48 8.84 8.35
CA PRO A 367 -3.45 9.87 8.51
C PRO A 367 -4.04 11.28 8.67
N PRO A 368 -3.48 12.13 9.57
CA PRO A 368 -3.98 13.50 9.79
C PRO A 368 -4.00 14.36 8.52
N GLU A 369 -3.12 14.06 7.57
CA GLU A 369 -3.05 14.73 6.27
C GLU A 369 -4.34 14.56 5.44
N LEU A 370 -5.07 13.45 5.64
CA LEU A 370 -6.33 13.17 4.98
C LEU A 370 -7.53 13.74 5.72
N THR A 371 -7.46 13.85 7.06
CA THR A 371 -8.59 14.28 7.90
C THR A 371 -8.76 15.80 7.98
N GLY A 372 -7.84 16.56 7.38
CA GLY A 372 -7.87 18.02 7.47
C GLY A 372 -7.57 18.56 8.88
N SER A 373 -7.20 17.70 9.83
CA SER A 373 -6.79 18.08 11.19
C SER A 373 -5.37 18.67 11.24
N ALA A 374 -4.67 18.70 10.13
CA ALA A 374 -3.50 19.55 9.96
C ALA A 374 -4.02 20.99 9.79
N GLU A 375 -3.85 21.80 10.82
CA GLU A 375 -4.07 23.23 10.77
C GLU A 375 -3.62 23.79 9.43
N VAL A 376 -4.49 24.61 8.83
CA VAL A 376 -4.22 25.38 7.62
C VAL A 376 -3.06 26.33 7.94
N THR A 377 -1.85 25.82 7.88
CA THR A 377 -0.69 26.64 7.57
C THR A 377 -0.48 26.50 6.08
N GLY A 378 -1.20 27.38 5.35
CA GLY A 378 -0.92 27.63 3.95
C GLY A 378 0.49 28.17 3.80
N THR A 379 1.41 27.26 3.53
CA THR A 379 2.74 27.62 3.03
C THR A 379 3.12 26.58 1.99
N GLN A 380 3.25 27.07 0.77
CA GLN A 380 3.95 26.40 -0.32
C GLN A 380 5.20 25.74 0.27
N ARG A 381 5.40 24.43 0.06
CA ARG A 381 6.62 23.74 0.49
C ARG A 381 7.81 24.35 -0.28
N PRO A 382 8.73 25.06 0.38
CA PRO A 382 9.93 25.55 -0.29
C PRO A 382 10.77 24.38 -0.76
N SER A 383 11.51 24.59 -1.85
CA SER A 383 12.44 23.62 -2.43
C SER A 383 13.48 23.15 -1.39
N ARG A 384 14.15 22.01 -1.63
CA ARG A 384 15.09 21.38 -0.68
C ARG A 384 16.26 22.31 -0.29
N ALA A 385 16.56 23.33 -1.12
CA ALA A 385 17.58 24.35 -0.84
C ALA A 385 17.08 25.39 0.19
N GLU A 386 15.77 25.78 0.15
CA GLU A 386 15.20 26.74 1.10
C GLU A 386 14.95 26.15 2.49
N LYS A 387 14.69 24.82 2.60
CA LYS A 387 14.55 24.14 3.91
C LYS A 387 15.80 24.14 4.75
N GLY A 388 16.97 24.10 4.13
CA GLY A 388 18.26 24.18 4.83
C GLY A 388 18.48 25.55 5.49
N SER A 389 18.08 26.65 4.81
CA SER A 389 18.16 28.02 5.31
C SER A 389 17.17 28.30 6.45
N MET A 390 15.89 27.96 6.29
CA MET A 390 14.86 28.18 7.32
C MET A 390 15.04 27.37 8.60
N LEU A 391 15.57 26.14 8.49
CA LEU A 391 15.90 25.32 9.68
C LEU A 391 17.11 25.91 10.43
N ALA A 392 18.11 26.37 9.69
CA ALA A 392 19.28 27.03 10.26
C ALA A 392 18.91 28.35 10.96
N GLU A 393 18.07 29.19 10.33
CA GLU A 393 17.57 30.44 10.93
C GLU A 393 16.73 30.21 12.18
N ARG A 394 15.79 29.27 12.16
CA ARG A 394 15.00 28.91 13.36
C ARG A 394 15.81 28.28 14.50
N MET A 395 16.86 27.54 14.17
CA MET A 395 17.79 27.04 15.18
C MET A 395 18.68 28.13 15.74
N ASP A 396 19.11 29.07 14.89
CA ASP A 396 19.91 30.22 15.29
C ASP A 396 19.09 31.17 16.20
N ASP A 397 17.82 31.47 15.88
CA ASP A 397 16.91 32.26 16.71
C ASP A 397 16.65 31.63 18.09
N ARG A 398 16.38 30.32 18.10
CA ARG A 398 16.14 29.59 19.37
C ARG A 398 17.38 29.49 20.23
N GLU A 399 18.54 29.40 19.61
CA GLU A 399 19.84 29.39 20.30
C GLU A 399 20.16 30.79 20.87
N ALA A 400 19.83 31.86 20.15
CA ALA A 400 19.96 33.24 20.63
C ALA A 400 19.07 33.49 21.86
N GLU A 401 17.80 33.08 21.84
CA GLU A 401 16.88 33.16 22.99
C GLU A 401 17.41 32.42 24.23
N LEU A 402 17.94 31.22 24.06
CA LEU A 402 18.49 30.42 25.14
C LEU A 402 19.73 31.09 25.74
N ILE A 403 20.58 31.74 24.95
CA ILE A 403 21.75 32.46 25.42
C ILE A 403 21.31 33.72 26.20
N GLU A 404 20.32 34.45 25.74
CA GLU A 404 19.78 35.63 26.47
C GLU A 404 19.15 35.23 27.79
N GLN A 405 18.35 34.17 27.83
CA GLN A 405 17.75 33.64 29.06
C GLN A 405 18.82 33.19 30.08
N ALA A 406 19.87 32.51 29.60
CA ALA A 406 20.95 32.08 30.48
C ALA A 406 21.79 33.24 31.04
N LEU A 407 22.00 34.30 30.23
CA LEU A 407 22.67 35.53 30.69
C LEU A 407 21.83 36.27 31.73
N ALA A 408 20.54 36.43 31.51
CA ALA A 408 19.61 37.05 32.43
C ALA A 408 19.56 36.28 33.78
N ALA A 409 19.48 34.93 33.71
CA ALA A 409 19.50 34.07 34.90
C ALA A 409 20.84 34.09 35.67
N ALA A 410 21.95 34.35 34.95
CA ALA A 410 23.29 34.42 35.53
C ALA A 410 23.72 35.84 35.97
N GLY A 411 22.78 36.82 35.99
CA GLY A 411 23.09 38.22 36.35
C GLY A 411 24.22 38.81 35.51
N ASP A 412 24.18 38.60 34.18
CA ASP A 412 25.18 38.98 33.16
C ASP A 412 26.58 38.37 33.34
N SER A 413 26.74 37.39 34.24
CA SER A 413 27.99 36.65 34.43
C SER A 413 28.18 35.63 33.29
N ARG A 414 29.06 35.94 32.34
CA ARG A 414 29.37 35.06 31.19
C ARG A 414 29.92 33.70 31.59
N THR A 415 30.54 33.60 32.73
CA THR A 415 31.10 32.35 33.24
C THR A 415 30.00 31.43 33.76
N GLU A 416 29.03 31.99 34.49
CA GLU A 416 27.89 31.27 35.03
C GLU A 416 26.89 30.90 33.93
N ALA A 417 26.63 31.80 32.99
CA ALA A 417 25.80 31.51 31.80
C ALA A 417 26.37 30.37 30.93
N ALA A 418 27.68 30.31 30.73
CA ALA A 418 28.33 29.21 30.03
C ALA A 418 28.15 27.87 30.76
N ARG A 419 28.18 27.88 32.11
CA ARG A 419 27.94 26.72 32.96
C ARG A 419 26.50 26.25 32.90
N LEU A 420 25.53 27.18 32.91
CA LEU A 420 24.11 26.87 32.77
C LEU A 420 23.77 26.25 31.43
N LEU A 421 24.45 26.70 30.35
CA LEU A 421 24.27 26.17 28.99
C LEU A 421 25.11 24.92 28.72
N GLY A 422 25.94 24.45 29.64
CA GLY A 422 26.80 23.28 29.45
C GLY A 422 27.89 23.45 28.36
N ILE A 423 28.29 24.70 28.05
CA ILE A 423 29.28 25.01 27.00
C ILE A 423 30.49 25.76 27.56
N SER A 424 31.59 25.76 26.78
CA SER A 424 32.77 26.50 27.20
C SER A 424 32.55 28.02 27.07
N ARG A 425 33.17 28.81 27.93
CA ARG A 425 33.16 30.28 27.89
C ARG A 425 33.60 30.83 26.50
N LYS A 426 34.54 30.15 25.86
CA LYS A 426 35.03 30.50 24.51
C LYS A 426 33.93 30.24 23.44
N THR A 427 33.18 29.16 23.58
CA THR A 427 32.03 28.80 22.72
C THR A 427 30.90 29.80 22.89
N LEU A 428 30.53 30.16 24.14
CA LEU A 428 29.53 31.17 24.44
C LEU A 428 29.89 32.52 23.80
N TRP A 429 31.14 32.99 23.97
CA TRP A 429 31.61 34.23 23.38
C TRP A 429 31.53 34.25 21.85
N LYS A 430 31.87 33.12 21.21
CA LYS A 430 31.80 32.97 19.74
C LYS A 430 30.35 33.03 19.23
N LYS A 431 29.44 32.43 19.96
CA LYS A 431 28.00 32.45 19.64
C LYS A 431 27.36 33.81 19.89
N MET A 432 27.67 34.47 20.98
CA MET A 432 27.22 35.84 21.23
C MET A 432 27.71 36.86 20.17
N LYS A 433 28.88 36.64 19.59
CA LYS A 433 29.39 37.48 18.49
C LYS A 433 28.71 37.21 17.15
N ARG A 434 28.11 36.05 16.99
CA ARG A 434 27.39 35.66 15.77
C ARG A 434 25.94 36.20 15.76
N TYR A 435 25.36 36.38 16.93
CA TYR A 435 23.93 36.81 17.08
C TYR A 435 23.78 38.30 17.50
N ARG A 436 24.85 39.07 17.50
CA ARG A 436 24.87 40.53 17.58
C ARG A 436 25.02 41.11 16.19
#